data_0cae6b80da7d405267ea5ecb7d42f8e5
#
_entry.id   0cae6b80da7d405267ea5ecb7d42f8e5
#
_cell.length_a   1.000
_cell.length_b   1.000
_cell.length_c   1.000
_cell.angle_alpha   90.00
_cell.angle_beta   90.00
_cell.angle_gamma   90.00
#
_symmetry.space_group_name_H-M   'P 1'
#
loop_
_entity.id
_entity.type
_entity.pdbx_description
1 polymer ?
#
loop_
_entity_poly.entity_id
_entity_poly.type
_entity_poly.pdbx_seq_one_letter_code
_entity_poly.pdbx_strand_id
1 'polypeptide(L)'
;MAKKTRSTLAAXPAADFFSPEECKAYVKFIESLPLELTPPKKKGEAERVNPTAHSSRLAETDRISIPSVEFAQRLYSVLAPHLPSEFPYPTWGKRPAGATVHAPHSLNSNIRLYKYTQGQYFGPHYDDSVRDAETGAKSEWTLLIYLTGSQDGVEGGETLFYKDQKGKARXTIVPPLTRGTALLHRHGQDCLLHEGSPVTKGXKYVLRSDLMFMK
;
A
#
# COMPACT_ATOMS: atom_id res chain seq x y z
N MET A 1 6.50 -17.10 -29.71
CA MET A 1 5.47 -16.25 -29.06
C MET A 1 5.86 -16.06 -27.60
N ALA A 2 6.37 -14.87 -27.27
CA ALA A 2 6.77 -14.57 -25.90
C ALA A 2 5.53 -14.41 -25.03
N LYS A 3 5.38 -15.25 -24.01
CA LYS A 3 4.36 -15.08 -22.97
C LYS A 3 4.68 -13.79 -22.20
N LYS A 4 3.90 -12.74 -22.42
CA LYS A 4 3.94 -11.55 -21.59
C LYS A 4 3.63 -11.98 -20.16
N THR A 5 4.62 -12.02 -19.29
CA THR A 5 4.42 -12.13 -17.84
C THR A 5 3.70 -10.84 -17.39
N ARG A 6 2.40 -10.95 -17.14
CA ARG A 6 1.65 -9.83 -16.55
C ARG A 6 2.25 -9.53 -15.18
N SER A 7 2.75 -8.32 -15.04
CA SER A 7 3.19 -7.80 -13.75
C SER A 7 2.02 -7.80 -12.77
N THR A 8 2.25 -8.31 -11.57
CA THR A 8 1.25 -8.29 -10.49
C THR A 8 1.11 -6.91 -9.85
N LEU A 9 1.97 -5.97 -10.20
CA LEU A 9 1.78 -4.57 -9.84
C LEU A 9 0.81 -3.96 -10.85
N ALA A 10 -0.32 -3.48 -10.37
CA ALA A 10 -1.19 -2.67 -11.21
C ALA A 10 -0.40 -1.43 -11.63
N ALA A 11 -0.56 -1.11 -12.85
CA ALA A 11 0.19 -0.09 -13.56
C ALA A 11 0.30 1.25 -12.84
N UNK A 12 1.32 1.83 -13.00
CA UNK A 12 1.59 2.68 -12.77
C UNK A 12 1.26 3.39 -11.86
N PRO A 13 2.13 3.70 -11.28
CA PRO A 13 1.78 4.73 -10.33
C PRO A 13 1.16 5.92 -11.08
N ALA A 14 0.02 6.36 -10.63
CA ALA A 14 -0.55 7.61 -11.12
C ALA A 14 0.35 8.73 -10.55
N ALA A 15 1.31 9.16 -11.35
CA ALA A 15 2.15 10.31 -11.00
C ALA A 15 1.26 11.55 -10.92
N ASP A 16 1.58 12.44 -9.99
CA ASP A 16 0.82 13.69 -9.78
C ASP A 16 -0.66 13.47 -9.45
N PHE A 17 -0.97 12.36 -8.76
CA PHE A 17 -2.32 12.09 -8.26
C PHE A 17 -2.77 13.19 -7.29
N PHE A 18 -1.87 13.62 -6.41
CA PHE A 18 -2.05 14.83 -5.59
C PHE A 18 -1.04 15.88 -6.02
N SER A 19 -1.50 17.13 -6.12
CA SER A 19 -0.62 18.28 -6.37
C SER A 19 0.34 18.49 -5.18
N PRO A 20 1.44 19.23 -5.40
CA PRO A 20 2.35 19.59 -4.28
C PRO A 20 1.63 20.30 -3.14
N GLU A 21 0.64 21.16 -3.46
CA GLU A 21 -0.12 21.93 -2.48
C GLU A 21 -1.03 21.02 -1.65
N GLU A 22 -1.68 20.05 -2.29
CA GLU A 22 -2.50 19.04 -1.60
C GLU A 22 -1.63 18.19 -0.68
N CYS A 23 -0.48 17.71 -1.17
CA CYS A 23 0.46 16.95 -0.36
C CYS A 23 0.90 17.72 0.87
N LYS A 24 1.26 19.00 0.68
CA LYS A 24 1.66 19.90 1.78
C LYS A 24 0.53 20.09 2.80
N ALA A 25 -0.70 20.23 2.33
CA ALA A 25 -1.87 20.35 3.22
C ALA A 25 -2.08 19.08 4.04
N TYR A 26 -1.95 17.90 3.42
CA TYR A 26 -2.03 16.62 4.12
C TYR A 26 -0.90 16.45 5.13
N VAL A 27 0.34 16.81 4.78
CA VAL A 27 1.47 16.74 5.72
C VAL A 27 1.20 17.63 6.93
N LYS A 28 0.74 18.88 6.72
CA LYS A 28 0.38 19.80 7.81
C LYS A 28 -0.73 19.21 8.69
N PHE A 29 -1.73 18.58 8.07
CA PHE A 29 -2.81 17.89 8.80
C PHE A 29 -2.24 16.77 9.67
N ILE A 30 -1.39 15.91 9.11
CA ILE A 30 -0.77 14.79 9.84
C ILE A 30 0.04 15.32 11.04
N GLU A 31 0.79 16.42 10.84
CA GLU A 31 1.60 17.01 11.92
C GLU A 31 0.75 17.58 13.06
N SER A 32 -0.53 17.87 12.81
CA SER A 32 -1.44 18.36 13.84
C SER A 32 -2.11 17.23 14.64
N LEU A 33 -1.93 15.98 14.24
CA LEU A 33 -2.59 14.84 14.87
C LEU A 33 -1.72 14.21 15.97
N PRO A 34 -2.33 13.59 16.99
CA PRO A 34 -1.59 12.87 18.02
C PRO A 34 -1.11 11.50 17.51
N LEU A 35 -0.05 11.50 16.72
CA LEU A 35 0.51 10.28 16.16
C LEU A 35 1.07 9.38 17.27
N GLU A 36 0.91 8.09 17.11
CA GLU A 36 1.42 7.08 18.05
C GLU A 36 2.52 6.26 17.40
N LEU A 37 3.64 6.14 18.08
CA LEU A 37 4.71 5.24 17.65
C LEU A 37 4.18 3.81 17.69
N THR A 38 4.26 3.11 16.57
CA THR A 38 3.84 1.72 16.48
C THR A 38 4.79 0.88 17.34
N PRO A 39 4.32 0.25 18.43
CA PRO A 39 5.19 -0.60 19.23
C PRO A 39 5.58 -1.84 18.44
N PRO A 40 6.75 -2.40 18.71
CA PRO A 40 7.13 -3.69 18.13
C PRO A 40 6.09 -4.74 18.55
N LYS A 41 5.64 -5.58 17.63
CA LYS A 41 4.70 -6.66 17.93
C LYS A 41 5.26 -7.56 19.04
N LYS A 42 4.42 -7.89 20.01
CA LYS A 42 4.80 -8.81 21.07
C LYS A 42 5.01 -10.22 20.50
N LYS A 43 6.06 -10.89 21.00
CA LYS A 43 6.38 -12.27 20.63
C LYS A 43 5.17 -13.17 20.91
N GLY A 44 4.59 -13.77 19.86
CA GLY A 44 3.41 -14.65 19.97
C GLY A 44 2.19 -14.24 19.14
N GLU A 45 2.18 -13.03 18.57
CA GLU A 45 1.14 -12.69 17.58
C GLU A 45 1.48 -13.36 16.26
N ALA A 46 0.59 -14.26 15.83
CA ALA A 46 0.80 -15.06 14.63
C ALA A 46 1.06 -14.20 13.42
N GLU A 47 2.25 -14.33 12.92
CA GLU A 47 2.68 -13.65 11.73
C GLU A 47 3.05 -14.67 10.67
N ARG A 48 2.51 -14.53 9.48
CA ARG A 48 2.98 -15.28 8.33
C ARG A 48 4.28 -14.64 7.83
N VAL A 49 5.30 -14.66 8.69
CA VAL A 49 6.63 -14.21 8.32
C VAL A 49 7.45 -15.39 7.84
N ASN A 50 8.08 -15.24 6.72
CA ASN A 50 9.05 -16.21 6.22
C ASN A 50 10.20 -16.30 7.24
N PRO A 51 10.52 -17.47 7.80
CA PRO A 51 11.47 -17.60 8.93
C PRO A 51 12.93 -17.25 8.62
N THR A 52 13.24 -16.84 7.40
CA THR A 52 14.60 -16.45 7.01
C THR A 52 14.91 -14.95 7.17
N ALA A 53 13.95 -14.14 7.60
CA ALA A 53 14.19 -12.71 7.82
C ALA A 53 14.71 -12.47 9.25
N HIS A 54 15.94 -12.06 9.37
CA HIS A 54 16.64 -11.81 10.64
C HIS A 54 16.26 -10.46 11.27
N SER A 55 14.97 -10.17 11.41
CA SER A 55 14.56 -8.94 12.10
C SER A 55 13.48 -9.21 13.13
N SER A 56 13.78 -8.90 14.36
CA SER A 56 12.85 -9.01 15.49
C SER A 56 11.90 -7.83 15.62
N ARG A 57 12.02 -6.81 14.77
CA ARG A 57 11.16 -5.62 14.75
C ARG A 57 10.54 -5.46 13.38
N LEU A 58 9.20 -5.50 13.32
CA LEU A 58 8.46 -5.45 12.06
C LEU A 58 8.23 -4.06 11.52
N ALA A 59 8.05 -3.10 12.41
CA ALA A 59 7.80 -1.74 11.98
C ALA A 59 8.20 -0.78 13.08
N GLU A 60 8.70 0.35 12.68
CA GLU A 60 8.90 1.50 13.54
C GLU A 60 8.40 2.70 12.73
N THR A 61 7.30 3.29 13.15
CA THR A 61 6.64 4.38 12.43
C THR A 61 5.66 5.09 13.35
N ASP A 62 5.55 6.38 13.21
CA ASP A 62 4.50 7.16 13.86
C ASP A 62 3.25 7.08 12.99
N ARG A 63 2.12 6.69 13.57
CA ARG A 63 0.88 6.50 12.79
C ARG A 63 -0.37 6.87 13.56
N ILE A 64 -1.45 7.11 12.79
CA ILE A 64 -2.79 7.22 13.33
C ILE A 64 -3.77 6.60 12.33
N SER A 65 -4.84 6.01 12.86
CA SER A 65 -5.99 5.54 12.07
C SER A 65 -7.14 6.50 12.25
N ILE A 66 -7.73 6.93 11.14
CA ILE A 66 -8.89 7.83 11.12
C ILE A 66 -10.04 7.07 10.46
N PRO A 67 -10.96 6.48 11.25
CA PRO A 67 -12.15 5.88 10.65
C PRO A 67 -13.11 7.00 10.21
N SER A 68 -13.26 7.14 8.88
CA SER A 68 -14.13 8.17 8.30
C SER A 68 -14.66 7.73 6.95
N VAL A 69 -15.95 7.42 6.91
CA VAL A 69 -16.66 7.07 5.67
C VAL A 69 -16.61 8.26 4.70
N GLU A 70 -16.85 9.47 5.21
CA GLU A 70 -16.85 10.69 4.37
C GLU A 70 -15.50 10.91 3.72
N PHE A 71 -14.40 10.79 4.49
CA PHE A 71 -13.05 10.96 3.93
C PHE A 71 -12.77 9.88 2.87
N ALA A 72 -13.12 8.62 3.15
CA ALA A 72 -12.92 7.53 2.21
C ALA A 72 -13.72 7.75 0.92
N GLN A 73 -14.97 8.23 1.01
CA GLN A 73 -15.81 8.53 -0.14
C GLN A 73 -15.23 9.66 -0.99
N ARG A 74 -14.78 10.74 -0.36
CA ARG A 74 -14.14 11.87 -1.06
C ARG A 74 -12.86 11.40 -1.77
N LEU A 75 -12.03 10.63 -1.07
CA LEU A 75 -10.78 10.11 -1.63
C LEU A 75 -11.08 9.16 -2.80
N TYR A 76 -12.10 8.30 -2.65
CA TYR A 76 -12.51 7.38 -3.71
C TYR A 76 -12.98 8.13 -4.96
N SER A 77 -13.76 9.22 -4.78
CA SER A 77 -14.26 9.99 -5.93
C SER A 77 -13.12 10.62 -6.74
N VAL A 78 -12.03 11.00 -6.06
CA VAL A 78 -10.84 11.53 -6.75
C VAL A 78 -10.04 10.39 -7.41
N LEU A 79 -9.98 9.23 -6.75
CA LEU A 79 -9.19 8.09 -7.24
C LEU A 79 -9.87 7.38 -8.42
N ALA A 80 -11.20 7.25 -8.40
CA ALA A 80 -11.93 6.40 -9.33
C ALA A 80 -11.62 6.67 -10.82
N PRO A 81 -11.49 7.93 -11.28
CA PRO A 81 -11.14 8.20 -12.69
C PRO A 81 -9.76 7.68 -13.11
N HIS A 82 -8.86 7.44 -12.15
CA HIS A 82 -7.50 6.95 -12.40
C HIS A 82 -7.39 5.43 -12.32
N LEU A 83 -8.46 4.76 -11.88
CA LEU A 83 -8.44 3.30 -11.73
C LEU A 83 -8.59 2.62 -13.10
N PRO A 84 -7.94 1.45 -13.29
CA PRO A 84 -8.19 0.70 -14.53
C PRO A 84 -9.64 0.24 -14.59
N SER A 85 -10.18 0.16 -15.79
CA SER A 85 -11.57 -0.29 -16.05
C SER A 85 -11.78 -1.75 -15.63
N GLU A 86 -10.71 -2.54 -15.64
CA GLU A 86 -10.75 -3.95 -15.25
C GLU A 86 -9.58 -4.25 -14.31
N PHE A 87 -9.89 -4.83 -13.18
CA PHE A 87 -8.87 -5.30 -12.25
C PHE A 87 -8.52 -6.76 -12.58
N PRO A 88 -7.21 -7.11 -12.60
CA PRO A 88 -6.81 -8.46 -12.94
C PRO A 88 -7.27 -9.45 -11.86
N TYR A 89 -7.77 -10.59 -12.29
CA TYR A 89 -8.05 -11.73 -11.40
C TYR A 89 -6.73 -12.27 -10.82
N PRO A 90 -6.83 -13.02 -9.71
CA PRO A 90 -5.66 -13.69 -9.18
C PRO A 90 -4.91 -14.46 -10.26
N THR A 91 -3.60 -14.32 -10.28
CA THR A 91 -2.76 -14.87 -11.35
C THR A 91 -2.62 -16.40 -11.27
N TRP A 92 -3.04 -17.00 -10.16
CA TRP A 92 -2.90 -18.44 -9.92
C TRP A 92 -4.13 -19.26 -10.26
N GLY A 93 -5.15 -18.65 -10.81
CA GLY A 93 -6.37 -19.37 -11.20
C GLY A 93 -6.82 -19.02 -12.61
N LYS A 94 -7.41 -20.00 -13.30
CA LYS A 94 -8.14 -19.73 -14.53
C LYS A 94 -9.41 -18.96 -14.15
N ARG A 95 -9.68 -17.88 -14.88
CA ARG A 95 -10.95 -17.16 -14.72
C ARG A 95 -12.10 -18.15 -14.97
N PRO A 96 -13.01 -18.35 -14.01
CA PRO A 96 -14.17 -19.19 -14.28
C PRO A 96 -14.97 -18.65 -15.46
N ALA A 97 -15.48 -19.54 -16.30
CA ALA A 97 -16.35 -19.12 -17.41
C ALA A 97 -17.55 -18.38 -16.84
N GLY A 98 -17.83 -17.19 -17.38
CA GLY A 98 -18.93 -16.34 -16.92
C GLY A 98 -18.63 -15.49 -15.68
N ALA A 99 -17.41 -15.54 -15.15
CA ALA A 99 -17.06 -14.67 -14.01
C ALA A 99 -17.12 -13.19 -14.39
N THR A 100 -17.86 -12.43 -13.62
CA THR A 100 -17.93 -10.97 -13.80
C THR A 100 -16.60 -10.31 -13.42
N VAL A 101 -16.24 -9.31 -14.15
CA VAL A 101 -15.10 -8.47 -13.78
C VAL A 101 -15.48 -7.69 -12.52
N HIS A 102 -14.72 -7.88 -11.44
CA HIS A 102 -14.99 -7.12 -10.22
C HIS A 102 -14.56 -5.66 -10.41
N ALA A 103 -15.52 -4.77 -10.33
CA ALA A 103 -15.24 -3.35 -10.26
C ALA A 103 -14.99 -2.96 -8.80
N PRO A 104 -14.09 -2.01 -8.54
CA PRO A 104 -13.94 -1.49 -7.19
C PRO A 104 -15.22 -0.76 -6.76
N HIS A 105 -15.57 -0.91 -5.48
CA HIS A 105 -16.80 -0.35 -4.92
C HIS A 105 -16.51 0.95 -4.13
N SER A 106 -15.42 0.96 -3.36
CA SER A 106 -15.14 2.05 -2.42
C SER A 106 -13.70 1.93 -1.90
N LEU A 107 -13.33 2.82 -1.01
CA LEU A 107 -12.14 2.68 -0.17
C LEU A 107 -12.56 2.27 1.24
N ASN A 108 -11.68 1.53 1.92
CA ASN A 108 -11.82 1.20 3.33
C ASN A 108 -11.90 2.51 4.13
N SER A 109 -12.93 2.64 4.97
CA SER A 109 -13.13 3.84 5.78
C SER A 109 -12.06 4.05 6.85
N ASN A 110 -11.27 3.01 7.17
CA ASN A 110 -10.14 3.12 8.08
C ASN A 110 -8.92 3.67 7.35
N ILE A 111 -8.84 4.99 7.24
CA ILE A 111 -7.71 5.68 6.60
C ILE A 111 -6.55 5.70 7.60
N ARG A 112 -5.38 5.30 7.15
CA ARG A 112 -4.18 5.26 7.97
C ARG A 112 -3.18 6.29 7.48
N LEU A 113 -2.66 7.10 8.39
CA LEU A 113 -1.68 8.13 8.12
C LEU A 113 -0.38 7.74 8.83
N TYR A 114 0.72 7.80 8.11
CA TYR A 114 2.03 7.38 8.59
C TYR A 114 3.04 8.52 8.43
N LYS A 115 3.90 8.65 9.43
CA LYS A 115 5.10 9.48 9.39
C LYS A 115 6.29 8.59 9.70
N TYR A 116 7.30 8.64 8.87
CA TYR A 116 8.58 7.94 9.09
C TYR A 116 9.66 8.99 9.18
N THR A 117 10.38 8.99 10.28
CA THR A 117 11.58 9.81 10.50
C THR A 117 12.82 8.95 10.28
N GLN A 118 13.98 9.58 10.37
CA GLN A 118 15.26 8.90 10.15
C GLN A 118 15.39 7.66 11.03
N GLY A 119 15.73 6.54 10.41
CA GLY A 119 15.85 5.23 11.05
C GLY A 119 14.58 4.42 11.06
N GLN A 120 13.42 5.04 10.90
CA GLN A 120 12.13 4.33 10.92
C GLN A 120 11.87 3.59 9.60
N TYR A 121 11.13 2.47 9.68
CA TYR A 121 10.93 1.54 8.56
C TYR A 121 9.68 0.69 8.80
N PHE A 122 9.30 -0.06 7.78
CA PHE A 122 8.26 -1.09 7.90
C PHE A 122 8.82 -2.36 7.28
N GLY A 123 9.22 -3.32 8.11
CA GLY A 123 9.93 -4.52 7.68
C GLY A 123 9.10 -5.45 6.77
N PRO A 124 9.73 -6.51 6.24
CA PRO A 124 9.07 -7.39 5.28
C PRO A 124 7.78 -8.03 5.83
N HIS A 125 6.69 -7.89 5.08
CA HIS A 125 5.36 -8.41 5.47
C HIS A 125 4.48 -8.66 4.25
N TYR A 126 3.35 -9.29 4.51
CA TYR A 126 2.24 -9.41 3.56
C TYR A 126 1.04 -8.66 4.12
N ASP A 127 0.31 -7.99 3.26
CA ASP A 127 -0.96 -7.35 3.63
C ASP A 127 -2.10 -8.37 3.49
N ASP A 128 -2.93 -8.48 4.53
CA ASP A 128 -4.11 -9.33 4.51
C ASP A 128 -5.35 -8.57 4.05
N SER A 129 -6.28 -9.30 3.43
CA SER A 129 -7.60 -8.77 3.08
C SER A 129 -8.45 -8.57 4.33
N VAL A 130 -9.21 -7.49 4.35
CA VAL A 130 -10.22 -7.23 5.38
C VAL A 130 -11.60 -7.21 4.74
N ARG A 131 -12.61 -7.58 5.52
CA ARG A 131 -14.02 -7.51 5.11
C ARG A 131 -14.72 -6.45 5.94
N ASP A 132 -15.42 -5.58 5.25
CA ASP A 132 -16.29 -4.60 5.90
C ASP A 132 -17.55 -5.31 6.39
N ALA A 133 -17.83 -5.18 7.70
CA ALA A 133 -18.94 -5.89 8.34
C ALA A 133 -20.31 -5.36 7.91
N GLU A 134 -20.40 -4.08 7.56
CA GLU A 134 -21.67 -3.45 7.20
C GLU A 134 -22.04 -3.72 5.73
N THR A 135 -21.08 -3.55 4.83
CA THR A 135 -21.32 -3.67 3.38
C THR A 135 -21.05 -5.07 2.85
N GLY A 136 -20.25 -5.87 3.57
CA GLY A 136 -19.77 -7.15 3.08
C GLY A 136 -18.62 -7.04 2.06
N ALA A 137 -18.25 -5.82 1.67
CA ALA A 137 -17.16 -5.58 0.71
C ALA A 137 -15.84 -6.12 1.26
N LYS A 138 -15.00 -6.63 0.36
CA LYS A 138 -13.69 -7.19 0.72
C LYS A 138 -12.58 -6.37 0.08
N SER A 139 -11.54 -6.06 0.84
CA SER A 139 -10.37 -5.38 0.29
C SER A 139 -9.53 -6.35 -0.54
N GLU A 140 -9.01 -5.88 -1.66
CA GLU A 140 -8.15 -6.68 -2.56
C GLU A 140 -6.88 -5.96 -2.98
N TRP A 141 -6.82 -4.64 -2.83
CA TRP A 141 -5.66 -3.83 -3.21
C TRP A 141 -5.38 -2.81 -2.13
N THR A 142 -4.11 -2.66 -1.78
CA THR A 142 -3.64 -1.58 -0.91
C THR A 142 -3.39 -0.35 -1.77
N LEU A 143 -3.88 0.80 -1.30
CA LEU A 143 -3.58 2.12 -1.84
C LEU A 143 -2.58 2.81 -0.92
N LEU A 144 -1.44 3.21 -1.47
CA LEU A 144 -0.49 4.09 -0.79
C LEU A 144 -0.41 5.39 -1.58
N ILE A 145 -0.54 6.53 -0.90
CA ILE A 145 -0.31 7.83 -1.53
C ILE A 145 0.91 8.43 -0.83
N TYR A 146 1.96 8.69 -1.59
CA TYR A 146 3.19 9.29 -1.10
C TYR A 146 3.00 10.81 -1.02
N LEU A 147 2.98 11.35 0.21
CA LEU A 147 2.77 12.78 0.44
C LEU A 147 4.09 13.55 0.43
N THR A 148 5.22 12.82 0.56
CA THR A 148 6.57 13.34 0.35
C THR A 148 7.38 12.32 -0.45
N GLY A 149 8.46 12.78 -1.06
CA GLY A 149 9.34 11.93 -1.86
C GLY A 149 10.72 12.53 -2.01
N SER A 150 11.46 12.02 -2.98
CA SER A 150 12.83 12.51 -3.26
C SER A 150 12.88 14.02 -3.54
N GLN A 151 11.80 14.56 -4.12
CA GLN A 151 11.70 16.01 -4.39
C GLN A 151 11.71 16.85 -3.10
N ASP A 152 11.38 16.24 -1.96
CA ASP A 152 11.34 16.89 -0.65
C ASP A 152 12.57 16.55 0.20
N GLY A 153 13.59 15.96 -0.42
CA GLY A 153 14.83 15.57 0.25
C GLY A 153 14.72 14.28 1.05
N VAL A 154 13.71 13.44 0.79
CA VAL A 154 13.61 12.11 1.41
C VAL A 154 14.63 11.19 0.72
N GLU A 155 15.46 10.53 1.52
CA GLU A 155 16.39 9.50 1.07
C GLU A 155 16.09 8.20 1.84
N GLY A 156 16.12 7.07 1.16
CA GLY A 156 15.62 5.81 1.69
C GLY A 156 14.10 5.82 1.75
N GLY A 157 13.51 4.88 2.47
CA GLY A 157 12.06 4.81 2.67
C GLY A 157 11.28 4.27 1.46
N GLU A 158 11.96 3.73 0.45
CA GLU A 158 11.28 3.16 -0.72
C GLU A 158 10.43 1.96 -0.33
N THR A 159 9.34 1.74 -1.07
CA THR A 159 8.55 0.50 -0.95
C THR A 159 9.19 -0.55 -1.87
N LEU A 160 9.64 -1.65 -1.28
CA LEU A 160 10.30 -2.74 -2.00
C LEU A 160 9.35 -3.93 -2.10
N PHE A 161 9.15 -4.47 -3.30
CA PHE A 161 8.36 -5.69 -3.52
C PHE A 161 9.28 -6.81 -3.99
N TYR A 162 9.11 -7.98 -3.42
CA TYR A 162 9.93 -9.15 -3.70
C TYR A 162 9.12 -10.18 -4.46
N LYS A 163 9.54 -10.46 -5.69
CA LYS A 163 8.86 -11.43 -6.54
C LYS A 163 9.77 -12.64 -6.76
N ASP A 164 9.35 -13.77 -6.21
CA ASP A 164 10.07 -15.02 -6.41
C ASP A 164 9.91 -15.49 -7.85
N GLN A 165 10.99 -15.95 -8.43
CA GLN A 165 11.01 -16.47 -9.80
C GLN A 165 11.60 -17.88 -9.78
N LYS A 166 10.80 -18.85 -10.26
CA LYS A 166 11.24 -20.25 -10.32
C LYS A 166 12.54 -20.40 -11.10
N GLY A 167 13.59 -20.88 -10.44
CA GLY A 167 14.90 -21.11 -11.03
C GLY A 167 15.72 -19.85 -11.34
N LYS A 168 15.33 -18.69 -10.80
CA LYS A 168 16.04 -17.41 -11.01
C LYS A 168 16.15 -16.65 -9.70
N ALA A 169 17.03 -15.66 -9.65
CA ALA A 169 17.15 -14.74 -8.52
C ALA A 169 15.83 -13.97 -8.30
N ARG A 170 15.57 -13.70 -7.04
CA ARG A 170 14.39 -12.93 -6.65
C ARG A 170 14.44 -11.50 -7.22
N UNK A 171 13.36 -10.83 -7.79
CA UNK A 171 13.23 -9.64 -8.28
C UNK A 171 12.81 -8.79 -7.30
N THR A 172 13.51 -7.82 -7.21
CA THR A 172 13.04 -6.72 -6.39
C THR A 172 12.46 -5.63 -7.29
N ILE A 173 11.25 -5.20 -6.98
CA ILE A 173 10.57 -4.14 -7.73
C ILE A 173 10.50 -2.93 -6.80
N VAL A 174 10.98 -1.78 -7.25
CA VAL A 174 11.06 -0.55 -6.45
C VAL A 174 10.33 0.57 -7.19
N PRO A 175 9.05 0.82 -6.87
CA PRO A 175 8.36 2.00 -7.39
C PRO A 175 9.06 3.27 -6.91
N PRO A 176 9.16 4.30 -7.75
CA PRO A 176 9.79 5.55 -7.30
C PRO A 176 9.02 6.19 -6.15
N LEU A 177 9.76 6.66 -5.15
CA LEU A 177 9.19 7.40 -4.02
C LEU A 177 9.06 8.87 -4.45
N THR A 178 7.97 9.13 -5.17
CA THR A 178 7.68 10.45 -5.75
C THR A 178 6.47 11.07 -5.06
N ARG A 179 6.61 12.31 -4.60
CA ARG A 179 5.50 13.07 -3.98
C ARG A 179 4.30 13.11 -4.93
N GLY A 180 3.10 12.93 -4.36
CA GLY A 180 1.85 12.99 -5.10
C GLY A 180 1.48 11.69 -5.83
N THR A 181 2.33 10.66 -5.76
CA THR A 181 2.06 9.40 -6.45
C THR A 181 1.11 8.51 -5.65
N ALA A 182 0.08 7.99 -6.33
CA ALA A 182 -0.79 6.93 -5.80
C ALA A 182 -0.30 5.58 -6.33
N LEU A 183 0.04 4.69 -5.44
CA LEU A 183 0.50 3.33 -5.75
C LEU A 183 -0.55 2.32 -5.30
N LEU A 184 -0.98 1.45 -6.23
CA LEU A 184 -1.85 0.32 -5.92
C LEU A 184 -1.06 -0.98 -5.99
N HIS A 185 -1.19 -1.83 -4.99
CA HIS A 185 -0.63 -3.18 -5.04
C HIS A 185 -1.60 -4.21 -4.49
N ARG A 186 -1.55 -5.40 -5.08
CA ARG A 186 -2.40 -6.52 -4.69
C ARG A 186 -2.07 -6.99 -3.28
N HIS A 187 -3.10 -7.34 -2.50
CA HIS A 187 -2.90 -7.95 -1.18
C HIS A 187 -3.68 -9.26 -1.02
N GLY A 188 -3.69 -9.82 0.19
CA GLY A 188 -4.29 -11.11 0.46
C GLY A 188 -3.43 -12.25 -0.10
N GLN A 189 -4.06 -13.22 -0.71
CA GLN A 189 -3.36 -14.42 -1.23
C GLN A 189 -2.37 -14.10 -2.36
N ASP A 190 -2.59 -13.01 -3.09
CA ASP A 190 -1.73 -12.60 -4.19
C ASP A 190 -0.74 -11.51 -3.79
N CYS A 191 -0.64 -11.20 -2.50
CA CYS A 191 0.26 -10.17 -2.01
C CYS A 191 1.72 -10.59 -2.21
N LEU A 192 2.51 -9.69 -2.78
CA LEU A 192 3.96 -9.87 -2.80
C LEU A 192 4.52 -9.55 -1.42
N LEU A 193 5.53 -10.29 -0.98
CA LEU A 193 6.32 -9.88 0.17
C LEU A 193 6.84 -8.46 -0.12
N HIS A 194 6.66 -7.54 0.82
CA HIS A 194 7.08 -6.16 0.61
C HIS A 194 7.49 -5.50 1.93
N GLU A 195 8.21 -4.39 1.81
CA GLU A 195 8.65 -3.60 2.97
C GLU A 195 8.77 -2.13 2.61
N GLY A 196 8.77 -1.28 3.63
CA GLY A 196 9.24 0.11 3.52
C GLY A 196 10.65 0.17 4.07
N SER A 197 11.64 0.43 3.23
CA SER A 197 13.05 0.51 3.65
C SER A 197 13.25 1.63 4.68
N PRO A 198 14.33 1.58 5.47
CA PRO A 198 14.60 2.65 6.43
C PRO A 198 14.77 4.00 5.76
N VAL A 199 14.13 5.02 6.35
CA VAL A 199 14.37 6.41 5.95
C VAL A 199 15.76 6.80 6.44
N THR A 200 16.61 7.26 5.53
CA THR A 200 17.98 7.68 5.89
C THR A 200 18.08 9.20 6.07
N LYS A 201 17.14 9.94 5.44
CA LYS A 201 17.09 11.40 5.55
C LYS A 201 15.68 11.92 5.22
N GLY A 202 15.32 12.95 5.86
CA GLY A 202 14.01 13.57 5.64
C GLY A 202 12.90 12.87 6.44
N UNK A 203 11.56 13.07 6.17
CA UNK A 203 10.44 12.56 6.72
C UNK A 203 9.61 12.10 5.67
N LYS A 204 9.32 10.89 5.67
CA LYS A 204 8.39 10.30 4.68
C LYS A 204 6.98 10.27 5.26
N TYR A 205 6.01 10.76 4.49
CA TYR A 205 4.58 10.74 4.88
C TYR A 205 3.80 9.93 3.86
N VAL A 206 2.92 9.06 4.36
CA VAL A 206 2.10 8.17 3.52
C VAL A 206 0.67 8.17 4.03
N LEU A 207 -0.29 8.29 3.10
CA LEU A 207 -1.69 8.01 3.37
C LEU A 207 -1.98 6.60 2.81
N ARG A 208 -2.62 5.76 3.62
CA ARG A 208 -2.98 4.39 3.22
C ARG A 208 -4.47 4.14 3.40
N SER A 209 -5.05 3.48 2.41
CA SER A 209 -6.37 2.85 2.51
C SER A 209 -6.32 1.55 1.71
N ASP A 210 -7.46 0.90 1.57
CA ASP A 210 -7.57 -0.33 0.79
C ASP A 210 -8.76 -0.20 -0.16
N LEU A 211 -8.58 -0.67 -1.39
CA LEU A 211 -9.64 -0.66 -2.41
C LEU A 211 -10.55 -1.86 -2.17
N MET A 212 -11.85 -1.58 -2.01
CA MET A 212 -12.87 -2.54 -1.63
C MET A 212 -13.69 -3.01 -2.82
N PHE A 213 -14.05 -4.28 -2.81
CA PHE A 213 -14.82 -4.92 -3.88
C PHE A 213 -16.02 -5.66 -3.30
N MET A 214 -17.18 -5.51 -3.95
CA MET A 214 -18.35 -6.34 -3.66
C MET A 214 -18.20 -7.67 -4.40
N LYS A 215 -18.76 -8.75 -3.83
CA LYS A 215 -18.83 -10.04 -4.51
C LYS A 215 -19.94 -10.05 -5.54
#